data_2249768c1c931f83aed0d58764600f9f
#
_entry.id   2249768c1c931f83aed0d58764600f9f
#
_cell.length_a   1.000
_cell.length_b   1.000
_cell.length_c   1.000
_cell.angle_alpha   90.00
_cell.angle_beta   90.00
_cell.angle_gamma   90.00
#
_symmetry.space_group_name_H-M   'P 1'
#
loop_
_entity.id
_entity.type
_entity.pdbx_description
1 polymer ?
#
loop_
_entity_poly.entity_id
_entity_poly.type
_entity_poly.pdbx_seq_one_letter_code
_entity_poly.pdbx_strand_id
1 'polypeptide(L)'
;YQAPGNLPIRGAGDGWIPQPGWDSAYDWQGYIPFAALPASENPKDGYIVTANAAIVDDSYPYFLSRDWDDGYRADRIVNLIEAAIAEGPITAEQMRAIRMDQEMFIGKRLTTAVADIKSDRPGVQAALELLAGWDAQNAKDSAAAAYANVLWDTLVMAMFAERDVPAPVTGQSRLFQVVDALLSDPSSEWWVNEKLGISSQAEMLD
;
A
#
# COMPACT_ATOMS: atom_id res chain seq x y z
N TYR A 1 -17.62 -9.91 13.36
CA TYR A 1 -16.53 -10.61 12.66
C TYR A 1 -16.06 -11.82 13.46
N GLN A 2 -15.82 -12.90 12.78
CA GLN A 2 -15.20 -14.12 13.29
C GLN A 2 -14.34 -14.71 12.16
N ALA A 3 -13.07 -14.98 12.43
CA ALA A 3 -12.22 -15.68 11.47
C ALA A 3 -12.77 -17.10 11.24
N PRO A 4 -13.00 -17.52 9.99
CA PRO A 4 -13.61 -18.81 9.68
C PRO A 4 -12.58 -19.92 9.51
N GLY A 5 -13.07 -21.16 9.60
CA GLY A 5 -12.36 -22.37 9.18
C GLY A 5 -11.35 -22.90 10.19
N ASN A 6 -10.59 -23.88 9.72
CA ASN A 6 -9.54 -24.53 10.49
C ASN A 6 -8.19 -23.90 10.10
N LEU A 7 -7.66 -23.02 10.92
CA LEU A 7 -6.35 -22.42 10.72
C LEU A 7 -5.27 -23.30 11.34
N PRO A 8 -4.27 -23.77 10.55
CA PRO A 8 -3.28 -24.70 11.05
C PRO A 8 -2.29 -24.01 12.01
N ILE A 9 -1.91 -24.74 13.07
CA ILE A 9 -0.71 -24.43 13.84
C ILE A 9 0.45 -25.07 13.08
N ARG A 10 1.35 -24.25 12.55
CA ARG A 10 2.51 -24.73 11.79
C ARG A 10 3.60 -25.21 12.74
N GLY A 11 4.35 -26.24 12.32
CA GLY A 11 5.62 -26.60 12.95
C GLY A 11 6.71 -25.59 12.61
N ALA A 12 7.84 -26.04 12.14
CA ALA A 12 8.87 -25.16 11.61
C ALA A 12 8.37 -24.46 10.32
N GLY A 13 8.81 -23.22 10.10
CA GLY A 13 8.43 -22.44 8.93
C GLY A 13 7.08 -21.74 9.06
N ASP A 14 6.84 -20.83 8.12
CA ASP A 14 5.70 -19.90 8.13
C ASP A 14 4.83 -19.98 6.86
N GLY A 15 5.21 -20.88 5.93
CA GLY A 15 4.49 -21.07 4.67
C GLY A 15 4.79 -20.03 3.59
N TRP A 16 5.76 -19.15 3.81
CA TRP A 16 6.16 -18.15 2.80
C TRP A 16 7.01 -18.74 1.68
N ILE A 17 7.88 -19.72 2.04
CA ILE A 17 8.70 -20.45 1.08
C ILE A 17 8.33 -21.93 1.07
N PRO A 18 8.59 -22.66 -0.03
CA PRO A 18 8.45 -24.11 -0.08
C PRO A 18 9.25 -24.77 1.05
N GLN A 19 8.67 -25.73 1.71
CA GLN A 19 9.30 -26.46 2.80
C GLN A 19 9.62 -27.90 2.38
N PRO A 20 10.63 -28.56 2.97
CA PRO A 20 10.97 -29.96 2.67
C PRO A 20 9.85 -30.89 3.17
N GLY A 21 8.96 -31.32 2.26
CA GLY A 21 7.78 -32.14 2.59
C GLY A 21 8.08 -33.56 3.12
N TRP A 22 9.35 -33.93 3.22
CA TRP A 22 9.83 -35.19 3.81
C TRP A 22 10.29 -35.03 5.25
N ASP A 23 10.26 -33.82 5.82
CA ASP A 23 10.69 -33.51 7.17
C ASP A 23 9.46 -33.14 8.02
N SER A 24 9.12 -34.01 8.96
CA SER A 24 7.96 -33.84 9.86
C SER A 24 8.04 -32.60 10.78
N ALA A 25 9.21 -31.96 10.89
CA ALA A 25 9.34 -30.70 11.60
C ALA A 25 8.47 -29.59 11.00
N TYR A 26 8.14 -29.68 9.70
CA TYR A 26 7.32 -28.71 8.97
C TYR A 26 5.84 -29.10 8.92
N ASP A 27 5.45 -30.25 9.47
CA ASP A 27 4.05 -30.68 9.50
C ASP A 27 3.19 -29.75 10.36
N TRP A 28 1.92 -29.70 10.05
CA TRP A 28 0.94 -29.01 10.88
C TRP A 28 0.77 -29.76 12.22
N GLN A 29 0.85 -29.02 13.31
CA GLN A 29 0.74 -29.54 14.67
C GLN A 29 -0.69 -29.57 15.22
N GLY A 30 -1.67 -29.32 14.38
CA GLY A 30 -3.08 -29.22 14.70
C GLY A 30 -3.68 -27.91 14.18
N TYR A 31 -4.76 -27.49 14.83
CA TYR A 31 -5.48 -26.29 14.43
C TYR A 31 -5.68 -25.36 15.62
N ILE A 32 -5.71 -24.06 15.33
CA ILE A 32 -6.05 -23.06 16.35
C ILE A 32 -7.46 -23.35 16.87
N PRO A 33 -7.64 -23.46 18.21
CA PRO A 33 -8.97 -23.66 18.78
C PRO A 33 -9.94 -22.58 18.34
N PHE A 34 -11.19 -22.93 18.02
CA PHE A 34 -12.19 -21.98 17.52
C PHE A 34 -12.35 -20.76 18.45
N ALA A 35 -12.34 -20.97 19.76
CA ALA A 35 -12.45 -19.90 20.76
C ALA A 35 -11.23 -18.95 20.78
N ALA A 36 -10.10 -19.35 20.19
CA ALA A 36 -8.89 -18.55 20.09
C ALA A 36 -8.74 -17.88 18.71
N LEU A 37 -9.62 -18.19 17.75
CA LEU A 37 -9.59 -17.52 16.45
C LEU A 37 -9.91 -16.02 16.61
N PRO A 38 -9.27 -15.16 15.80
CA PRO A 38 -9.56 -13.71 15.84
C PRO A 38 -11.05 -13.43 15.65
N ALA A 39 -11.63 -12.68 16.55
CA ALA A 39 -13.03 -12.30 16.54
C ALA A 39 -13.21 -10.86 17.03
N SER A 40 -14.24 -10.18 16.53
CA SER A 40 -14.67 -8.87 17.01
C SER A 40 -16.18 -8.80 17.01
N GLU A 41 -16.75 -8.49 18.18
CA GLU A 41 -18.20 -8.32 18.37
C GLU A 41 -18.42 -7.01 19.11
N ASN A 42 -19.31 -6.17 18.60
CA ASN A 42 -19.65 -4.86 19.18
C ASN A 42 -18.41 -4.04 19.56
N PRO A 43 -17.49 -3.79 18.59
CA PRO A 43 -16.27 -3.06 18.89
C PRO A 43 -16.60 -1.66 19.41
N LYS A 44 -15.70 -1.13 20.26
CA LYS A 44 -15.88 0.18 20.90
C LYS A 44 -16.03 1.31 19.88
N ASP A 45 -15.38 1.19 18.73
CA ASP A 45 -15.37 2.21 17.68
C ASP A 45 -16.65 2.18 16.83
N GLY A 46 -17.48 1.14 16.99
CA GLY A 46 -18.78 1.03 16.31
C GLY A 46 -18.70 0.53 14.86
N TYR A 47 -17.52 0.20 14.36
CA TYR A 47 -17.31 -0.33 13.00
C TYR A 47 -16.23 -1.43 12.98
N ILE A 48 -16.19 -2.18 11.90
CA ILE A 48 -15.15 -3.17 11.62
C ILE A 48 -14.67 -2.96 10.20
N VAL A 49 -13.35 -2.85 10.01
CA VAL A 49 -12.71 -2.75 8.70
C VAL A 49 -11.78 -3.93 8.49
N THR A 50 -11.84 -4.54 7.30
CA THR A 50 -10.90 -5.55 6.85
C THR A 50 -10.48 -5.24 5.42
N ALA A 51 -9.17 -5.22 5.16
CA ALA A 51 -8.61 -4.96 3.84
C ALA A 51 -7.25 -5.64 3.66
N ASN A 52 -7.16 -6.91 4.07
CA ASN A 52 -5.93 -7.71 4.10
C ASN A 52 -4.83 -7.18 5.03
N ALA A 53 -5.06 -6.11 5.79
CA ALA A 53 -4.18 -5.67 6.86
C ALA A 53 -4.21 -6.64 8.04
N ALA A 54 -3.20 -6.59 8.91
CA ALA A 54 -3.14 -7.43 10.09
C ALA A 54 -4.40 -7.26 10.96
N ILE A 55 -5.02 -8.38 11.31
CA ILE A 55 -6.24 -8.43 12.13
C ILE A 55 -5.95 -8.73 13.60
N VAL A 56 -4.71 -8.95 13.93
CA VAL A 56 -4.17 -9.18 15.26
C VAL A 56 -2.88 -8.41 15.44
N ASP A 57 -2.52 -8.09 16.65
CA ASP A 57 -1.24 -7.50 17.02
C ASP A 57 -0.22 -8.57 17.47
N ASP A 58 0.97 -8.12 17.85
CA ASP A 58 2.07 -8.99 18.28
C ASP A 58 1.80 -9.76 19.57
N SER A 59 0.74 -9.45 20.32
CA SER A 59 0.33 -10.17 21.52
C SER A 59 -0.48 -11.43 21.21
N TYR A 60 -0.96 -11.60 19.97
CA TYR A 60 -1.72 -12.77 19.58
C TYR A 60 -0.83 -14.03 19.57
N PRO A 61 -1.23 -15.12 20.27
CA PRO A 61 -0.32 -16.22 20.58
C PRO A 61 -0.06 -17.20 19.43
N TYR A 62 -0.75 -17.05 18.30
CA TYR A 62 -0.60 -17.95 17.15
C TYR A 62 -0.12 -17.20 15.92
N PHE A 63 0.74 -17.84 15.14
CA PHE A 63 1.14 -17.32 13.85
C PHE A 63 0.00 -17.50 12.83
N LEU A 64 -0.42 -16.42 12.18
CA LEU A 64 -1.45 -16.44 11.14
C LEU A 64 -0.86 -16.26 9.74
N SER A 65 -0.11 -15.19 9.53
CA SER A 65 0.48 -14.84 8.25
C SER A 65 1.66 -13.90 8.47
N ARG A 66 2.58 -13.92 7.53
CA ARG A 66 3.64 -12.91 7.39
C ARG A 66 3.34 -11.94 6.25
N ASP A 67 2.35 -12.25 5.43
CA ASP A 67 2.02 -11.52 4.21
C ASP A 67 0.70 -10.74 4.40
N TRP A 68 0.77 -9.74 5.27
CA TRP A 68 -0.29 -8.76 5.45
C TRP A 68 -0.12 -7.61 4.46
N ASP A 69 -1.23 -6.98 4.07
CA ASP A 69 -1.21 -5.69 3.37
C ASP A 69 -0.70 -4.59 4.32
N ASP A 70 0.04 -3.64 3.78
CA ASP A 70 0.71 -2.57 4.57
C ASP A 70 -0.27 -1.50 5.10
N GLY A 71 -1.57 -1.73 5.07
CA GLY A 71 -2.59 -0.96 5.75
C GLY A 71 -3.20 0.21 4.96
N TYR A 72 -2.61 0.66 3.85
CA TYR A 72 -3.09 1.85 3.11
C TYR A 72 -4.59 1.85 2.82
N ARG A 73 -5.15 0.70 2.38
CA ARG A 73 -6.59 0.57 2.11
C ARG A 73 -7.40 0.56 3.38
N ALA A 74 -6.94 -0.13 4.42
CA ALA A 74 -7.61 -0.19 5.71
C ALA A 74 -7.69 1.20 6.33
N ASP A 75 -6.58 1.93 6.39
CA ASP A 75 -6.49 3.28 6.94
C ASP A 75 -7.40 4.26 6.16
N ARG A 76 -7.41 4.14 4.82
CA ARG A 76 -8.29 4.98 4.01
C ARG A 76 -9.76 4.73 4.32
N ILE A 77 -10.18 3.46 4.44
CA ILE A 77 -11.55 3.10 4.79
C ILE A 77 -11.90 3.61 6.19
N VAL A 78 -11.01 3.44 7.17
CA VAL A 78 -11.18 3.96 8.53
C VAL A 78 -11.40 5.47 8.51
N ASN A 79 -10.49 6.21 7.87
CA ASN A 79 -10.57 7.68 7.78
C ASN A 79 -11.89 8.17 7.17
N LEU A 80 -12.37 7.49 6.12
CA LEU A 80 -13.64 7.84 5.48
C LEU A 80 -14.86 7.51 6.36
N ILE A 81 -14.82 6.38 7.08
CA ILE A 81 -15.88 6.01 8.03
C ILE A 81 -15.92 7.00 9.20
N GLU A 82 -14.77 7.33 9.78
CA GLU A 82 -14.69 8.26 10.91
C GLU A 82 -15.14 9.67 10.51
N ALA A 83 -14.76 10.13 9.33
CA ALA A 83 -15.25 11.40 8.79
C ALA A 83 -16.78 11.40 8.65
N ALA A 84 -17.36 10.31 8.14
CA ALA A 84 -18.80 10.20 8.01
C ALA A 84 -19.51 10.12 9.38
N ILE A 85 -18.94 9.40 10.37
CA ILE A 85 -19.47 9.34 11.75
C ILE A 85 -19.46 10.73 12.40
N ALA A 86 -18.44 11.54 12.16
CA ALA A 86 -18.34 12.90 12.70
C ALA A 86 -19.46 13.82 12.21
N GLU A 87 -20.04 13.55 11.05
CA GLU A 87 -21.20 14.27 10.49
C GLU A 87 -22.55 13.79 11.08
N GLY A 88 -22.59 12.59 11.68
CA GLY A 88 -23.78 11.99 12.27
C GLY A 88 -23.96 10.51 11.90
N PRO A 89 -25.17 9.95 12.01
CA PRO A 89 -25.44 8.57 11.61
C PRO A 89 -25.15 8.35 10.12
N ILE A 90 -24.32 7.36 9.82
CA ILE A 90 -23.91 7.06 8.45
C ILE A 90 -25.11 6.64 7.60
N THR A 91 -25.26 7.25 6.44
CA THR A 91 -26.29 6.95 5.45
C THR A 91 -25.79 5.91 4.43
N ALA A 92 -26.76 5.26 3.75
CA ALA A 92 -26.43 4.34 2.66
C ALA A 92 -25.68 5.04 1.50
N GLU A 93 -25.94 6.34 1.27
CA GLU A 93 -25.25 7.12 0.25
C GLU A 93 -23.78 7.37 0.61
N GLN A 94 -23.48 7.72 1.87
CA GLN A 94 -22.10 7.85 2.34
C GLN A 94 -21.36 6.52 2.25
N MET A 95 -21.98 5.39 2.61
CA MET A 95 -21.36 4.05 2.44
C MET A 95 -21.09 3.73 0.97
N ARG A 96 -21.96 4.17 0.05
CA ARG A 96 -21.71 4.04 -1.38
C ARG A 96 -20.53 4.91 -1.82
N ALA A 97 -20.43 6.14 -1.36
CA ALA A 97 -19.32 7.05 -1.66
C ALA A 97 -17.97 6.47 -1.14
N ILE A 98 -17.95 5.94 0.08
CA ILE A 98 -16.77 5.27 0.65
C ILE A 98 -16.34 4.10 -0.23
N ARG A 99 -17.29 3.27 -0.67
CA ARG A 99 -16.99 2.13 -1.56
C ARG A 99 -16.45 2.55 -2.93
N MET A 100 -16.83 3.71 -3.42
CA MET A 100 -16.44 4.24 -4.73
C MET A 100 -15.23 5.18 -4.67
N ASP A 101 -14.62 5.35 -3.49
CA ASP A 101 -13.40 6.12 -3.35
C ASP A 101 -12.26 5.49 -4.17
N GLN A 102 -11.49 6.34 -4.84
CA GLN A 102 -10.46 5.92 -5.79
C GLN A 102 -9.13 6.63 -5.52
N GLU A 103 -8.86 6.98 -4.26
CA GLU A 103 -7.62 7.66 -3.91
C GLU A 103 -6.38 6.84 -4.30
N MET A 104 -5.46 7.46 -5.01
CA MET A 104 -4.13 6.93 -5.25
C MET A 104 -3.28 7.15 -4.00
N PHE A 105 -2.96 6.08 -3.28
CA PHE A 105 -2.32 6.16 -1.96
C PHE A 105 -1.01 6.95 -1.95
N ILE A 106 -0.16 6.77 -2.96
CA ILE A 106 1.09 7.50 -3.10
C ILE A 106 0.91 8.87 -3.78
N GLY A 107 -0.29 9.17 -4.34
CA GLY A 107 -0.53 10.34 -5.18
C GLY A 107 -0.16 11.66 -4.52
N LYS A 108 -0.61 11.88 -3.29
CA LYS A 108 -0.29 13.11 -2.52
C LYS A 108 1.20 13.25 -2.24
N ARG A 109 1.88 12.15 -1.98
CA ARG A 109 3.34 12.15 -1.75
C ARG A 109 4.10 12.47 -3.03
N LEU A 110 3.68 11.89 -4.16
CA LEU A 110 4.27 12.19 -5.46
C LEU A 110 4.06 13.66 -5.84
N THR A 111 2.83 14.17 -5.75
CA THR A 111 2.56 15.57 -6.06
C THR A 111 3.38 16.53 -5.20
N THR A 112 3.54 16.24 -3.92
CA THR A 112 4.39 17.02 -3.01
C THR A 112 5.87 16.93 -3.41
N ALA A 113 6.35 15.75 -3.74
CA ALA A 113 7.76 15.54 -4.10
C ALA A 113 8.17 16.25 -5.39
N VAL A 114 7.26 16.39 -6.34
CA VAL A 114 7.53 17.07 -7.63
C VAL A 114 7.14 18.55 -7.65
N ALA A 115 6.48 19.07 -6.61
CA ALA A 115 5.92 20.43 -6.61
C ALA A 115 6.94 21.53 -6.82
N ASP A 116 8.16 21.36 -6.33
CA ASP A 116 9.23 22.35 -6.40
C ASP A 116 10.22 22.12 -7.55
N ILE A 117 9.97 21.11 -8.40
CA ILE A 117 10.81 20.84 -9.57
C ILE A 117 10.72 21.98 -10.56
N LYS A 118 11.89 22.44 -10.99
CA LYS A 118 12.04 23.44 -12.04
C LYS A 118 12.69 22.78 -13.23
N SER A 119 11.96 22.70 -14.32
CA SER A 119 12.44 22.10 -15.56
C SER A 119 12.27 23.06 -16.72
N ASP A 120 13.29 23.14 -17.56
CA ASP A 120 13.23 23.90 -18.83
C ASP A 120 12.50 23.11 -19.93
N ARG A 121 12.08 21.88 -19.65
CA ARG A 121 11.32 21.04 -20.58
C ARG A 121 9.83 21.42 -20.55
N PRO A 122 9.25 21.94 -21.64
CA PRO A 122 7.84 22.42 -21.63
C PRO A 122 6.83 21.34 -21.23
N GLY A 123 7.10 20.08 -21.56
CA GLY A 123 6.24 18.95 -21.17
C GLY A 123 6.22 18.69 -19.67
N VAL A 124 7.35 18.85 -18.98
CA VAL A 124 7.44 18.70 -17.52
C VAL A 124 6.67 19.80 -16.82
N GLN A 125 6.84 21.05 -17.24
CA GLN A 125 6.11 22.17 -16.65
C GLN A 125 4.59 22.00 -16.77
N ALA A 126 4.10 21.59 -17.94
CA ALA A 126 2.67 21.33 -18.13
C ALA A 126 2.16 20.18 -17.24
N ALA A 127 2.98 19.16 -17.02
CA ALA A 127 2.65 18.05 -16.13
C ALA A 127 2.59 18.47 -14.66
N LEU A 128 3.53 19.30 -14.20
CA LEU A 128 3.52 19.86 -12.86
C LEU A 128 2.27 20.72 -12.62
N GLU A 129 1.89 21.54 -13.58
CA GLU A 129 0.65 22.33 -13.53
C GLU A 129 -0.60 21.43 -13.47
N LEU A 130 -0.61 20.32 -14.19
CA LEU A 130 -1.69 19.34 -14.17
C LEU A 130 -1.84 18.68 -12.80
N LEU A 131 -0.73 18.38 -12.12
CA LEU A 131 -0.72 17.75 -10.79
C LEU A 131 -1.02 18.73 -9.65
N ALA A 132 -0.73 20.01 -9.80
CA ALA A 132 -0.77 21.00 -8.72
C ALA A 132 -2.14 21.15 -8.03
N GLY A 133 -3.24 20.84 -8.73
CA GLY A 133 -4.60 20.91 -8.19
C GLY A 133 -5.28 19.54 -8.07
N TRP A 134 -4.55 18.45 -8.26
CA TRP A 134 -5.13 17.13 -8.25
C TRP A 134 -5.40 16.63 -6.80
N ASP A 135 -6.58 16.11 -6.58
CA ASP A 135 -7.06 15.61 -5.30
C ASP A 135 -6.62 14.16 -4.97
N ALA A 136 -5.76 13.60 -5.80
CA ALA A 136 -5.31 12.21 -5.77
C ALA A 136 -6.41 11.17 -6.10
N GLN A 137 -7.58 11.58 -6.59
CA GLN A 137 -8.61 10.64 -7.03
C GLN A 137 -8.35 10.12 -8.44
N ASN A 138 -8.38 8.80 -8.61
CA ASN A 138 -8.20 8.11 -9.90
C ASN A 138 -9.49 8.11 -10.74
N ALA A 139 -10.10 9.27 -10.92
CA ALA A 139 -11.28 9.38 -11.77
C ALA A 139 -10.94 9.05 -13.24
N LYS A 140 -11.80 8.26 -13.89
CA LYS A 140 -11.58 7.71 -15.24
C LYS A 140 -11.35 8.76 -16.34
N ASP A 141 -11.80 9.98 -16.13
CA ASP A 141 -11.74 11.13 -17.04
C ASP A 141 -10.76 12.22 -16.53
N SER A 142 -9.97 11.92 -15.50
CA SER A 142 -8.95 12.82 -14.98
C SER A 142 -7.62 12.66 -15.72
N ALA A 143 -7.18 13.70 -16.41
CA ALA A 143 -5.87 13.75 -17.05
C ALA A 143 -4.74 13.73 -16.00
N ALA A 144 -4.95 14.37 -14.84
CA ALA A 144 -4.00 14.36 -13.73
C ALA A 144 -3.81 12.94 -13.18
N ALA A 145 -4.90 12.19 -12.99
CA ALA A 145 -4.83 10.81 -12.56
C ALA A 145 -4.07 9.92 -13.56
N ALA A 146 -4.38 10.05 -14.85
CA ALA A 146 -3.69 9.30 -15.90
C ALA A 146 -2.17 9.59 -15.88
N TYR A 147 -1.81 10.88 -15.79
CA TYR A 147 -0.40 11.29 -15.71
C TYR A 147 0.27 10.75 -14.43
N ALA A 148 -0.37 10.87 -13.27
CA ALA A 148 0.19 10.41 -12.00
C ALA A 148 0.47 8.90 -11.99
N ASN A 149 -0.39 8.09 -12.61
CA ASN A 149 -0.16 6.66 -12.75
C ASN A 149 1.04 6.36 -13.68
N VAL A 150 1.17 7.07 -14.79
CA VAL A 150 2.33 6.93 -15.69
C VAL A 150 3.61 7.39 -15.01
N LEU A 151 3.56 8.50 -14.27
CA LEU A 151 4.70 8.99 -13.47
C LEU A 151 5.14 7.93 -12.44
N TRP A 152 4.19 7.34 -11.72
CA TRP A 152 4.46 6.27 -10.76
C TRP A 152 5.16 5.08 -11.40
N ASP A 153 4.60 4.53 -12.48
CA ASP A 153 5.15 3.38 -13.16
C ASP A 153 6.54 3.69 -13.73
N THR A 154 6.72 4.88 -14.32
CA THR A 154 8.01 5.31 -14.88
C THR A 154 9.06 5.47 -13.77
N LEU A 155 8.71 6.10 -12.65
CA LEU A 155 9.59 6.27 -11.51
C LEU A 155 10.04 4.92 -10.94
N VAL A 156 9.10 4.02 -10.71
CA VAL A 156 9.41 2.68 -10.19
C VAL A 156 10.32 1.91 -11.15
N MET A 157 10.06 1.97 -12.43
CA MET A 157 10.90 1.34 -13.44
C MET A 157 12.30 1.97 -13.47
N ALA A 158 12.41 3.28 -13.43
CA ALA A 158 13.71 3.97 -13.40
C ALA A 158 14.51 3.66 -12.14
N MET A 159 13.86 3.49 -10.99
CA MET A 159 14.50 3.16 -9.72
C MET A 159 14.96 1.70 -9.62
N PHE A 160 14.16 0.74 -10.11
CA PHE A 160 14.32 -0.67 -9.73
C PHE A 160 14.64 -1.63 -10.89
N ALA A 161 14.17 -1.38 -12.12
CA ALA A 161 14.19 -2.39 -13.20
C ALA A 161 15.58 -2.81 -13.69
N GLU A 162 16.61 -2.02 -13.42
CA GLU A 162 17.96 -2.27 -13.94
C GLU A 162 18.99 -2.75 -12.89
N ARG A 163 18.50 -3.15 -11.71
CA ARG A 163 19.34 -3.44 -10.53
C ARG A 163 19.42 -4.92 -10.16
N ASP A 164 19.35 -5.85 -11.10
CA ASP A 164 19.34 -7.30 -10.80
C ASP A 164 18.26 -7.73 -9.79
N VAL A 165 17.23 -6.91 -9.61
CA VAL A 165 16.03 -7.26 -8.85
C VAL A 165 14.94 -7.70 -9.81
N PRO A 166 14.07 -8.65 -9.43
CA PRO A 166 12.91 -8.99 -10.23
C PRO A 166 12.11 -7.73 -10.57
N ALA A 167 11.58 -7.65 -11.79
CA ALA A 167 10.78 -6.52 -12.23
C ALA A 167 9.71 -6.17 -11.18
N PRO A 168 9.67 -4.92 -10.70
CA PRO A 168 8.74 -4.55 -9.64
C PRO A 168 7.29 -4.64 -10.12
N VAL A 169 6.42 -5.11 -9.25
CA VAL A 169 4.97 -5.06 -9.48
C VAL A 169 4.46 -3.72 -8.94
N THR A 170 4.18 -2.78 -9.84
CA THR A 170 3.93 -1.38 -9.50
C THR A 170 2.68 -1.12 -8.64
N GLY A 171 1.74 -2.06 -8.61
CA GLY A 171 0.46 -1.92 -7.89
C GLY A 171 0.42 -2.46 -6.46
N GLN A 172 1.54 -2.83 -5.85
CA GLN A 172 1.55 -3.40 -4.50
C GLN A 172 1.83 -2.35 -3.42
N SER A 173 1.10 -2.43 -2.29
CA SER A 173 1.21 -1.51 -1.15
C SER A 173 2.62 -1.45 -0.57
N ARG A 174 3.35 -2.57 -0.54
CA ARG A 174 4.76 -2.61 -0.10
C ARG A 174 5.66 -1.66 -0.91
N LEU A 175 5.43 -1.57 -2.22
CA LEU A 175 6.20 -0.67 -3.06
C LEU A 175 5.87 0.80 -2.76
N PHE A 176 4.61 1.12 -2.44
CA PHE A 176 4.26 2.45 -1.95
C PHE A 176 5.05 2.81 -0.68
N GLN A 177 5.13 1.89 0.27
CA GLN A 177 5.88 2.08 1.52
C GLN A 177 7.38 2.30 1.26
N VAL A 178 7.98 1.49 0.37
CA VAL A 178 9.40 1.63 0.02
C VAL A 178 9.68 2.98 -0.63
N VAL A 179 8.89 3.38 -1.63
CA VAL A 179 9.09 4.66 -2.32
C VAL A 179 8.78 5.84 -1.40
N ASP A 180 7.76 5.75 -0.53
CA ASP A 180 7.46 6.80 0.45
C ASP A 180 8.64 7.04 1.41
N ALA A 181 9.27 5.97 1.89
CA ALA A 181 10.47 6.05 2.71
C ALA A 181 11.63 6.70 1.94
N LEU A 182 11.84 6.30 0.68
CA LEU A 182 12.88 6.86 -0.18
C LEU A 182 12.63 8.34 -0.51
N LEU A 183 11.40 8.75 -0.74
CA LEU A 183 11.04 10.16 -0.94
C LEU A 183 11.44 11.04 0.26
N SER A 184 11.54 10.45 1.45
CA SER A 184 11.98 11.13 2.66
C SER A 184 13.51 11.08 2.87
N ASP A 185 14.24 10.34 2.05
CA ASP A 185 15.70 10.23 2.06
C ASP A 185 16.31 10.59 0.68
N PRO A 186 16.52 11.88 0.39
CA PRO A 186 17.13 12.32 -0.87
C PRO A 186 18.57 11.82 -1.09
N SER A 187 19.23 11.35 -0.04
CA SER A 187 20.62 10.87 -0.11
C SER A 187 20.75 9.39 -0.49
N SER A 188 19.64 8.68 -0.56
CA SER A 188 19.63 7.26 -0.87
C SER A 188 20.23 6.95 -2.25
N GLU A 189 21.08 5.92 -2.31
CA GLU A 189 21.66 5.41 -3.57
C GLU A 189 20.59 4.87 -4.54
N TRP A 190 19.38 4.60 -4.07
CA TRP A 190 18.26 4.18 -4.90
C TRP A 190 17.79 5.26 -5.88
N TRP A 191 18.19 6.51 -5.69
CA TRP A 191 17.95 7.61 -6.63
C TRP A 191 18.94 7.67 -7.78
N VAL A 192 20.03 6.91 -7.72
CA VAL A 192 21.08 6.92 -8.77
C VAL A 192 20.80 5.81 -9.77
N ASN A 193 20.77 6.15 -11.06
CA ASN A 193 20.70 5.18 -12.15
C ASN A 193 21.71 5.57 -13.23
N GLU A 194 22.91 4.97 -13.21
CA GLU A 194 24.00 5.28 -14.12
C GLU A 194 23.65 5.03 -15.60
N LYS A 195 22.81 4.03 -15.88
CA LYS A 195 22.42 3.70 -17.26
C LYS A 195 21.53 4.77 -17.86
N LEU A 196 20.73 5.43 -17.03
CA LEU A 196 19.88 6.56 -17.44
C LEU A 196 20.58 7.90 -17.28
N GLY A 197 21.80 7.92 -16.71
CA GLY A 197 22.56 9.14 -16.45
C GLY A 197 21.98 9.95 -15.28
N ILE A 198 21.25 9.31 -14.38
CA ILE A 198 20.59 9.95 -13.22
C ILE A 198 21.50 9.79 -11.99
N SER A 199 21.77 10.89 -11.30
CA SER A 199 22.71 10.95 -10.18
C SER A 199 22.10 11.43 -8.85
N SER A 200 20.84 11.80 -8.84
CA SER A 200 20.15 12.36 -7.66
C SER A 200 18.66 12.14 -7.67
N GLN A 201 18.00 12.31 -6.50
CA GLN A 201 16.56 12.32 -6.38
C GLN A 201 15.91 13.38 -7.29
N ALA A 202 16.47 14.60 -7.32
CA ALA A 202 15.92 15.68 -8.13
C ALA A 202 15.93 15.36 -9.63
N GLU A 203 17.01 14.76 -10.13
CA GLU A 203 17.10 14.30 -11.53
C GLU A 203 16.18 13.10 -11.81
N MET A 204 15.98 12.22 -10.84
CA MET A 204 15.07 11.08 -10.97
C MET A 204 13.59 11.52 -11.05
N LEU A 205 13.24 12.59 -10.36
CA LEU A 205 11.87 13.11 -10.33
C LEU A 205 11.57 14.10 -11.48
N ASP A 206 12.59 14.68 -12.13
CA ASP A 206 12.50 15.52 -13.34
C ASP A 206 12.28 14.68 -14.61
#